data_16062cd324adedac8fe80d55e3e03514
#
_entry.id   16062cd324adedac8fe80d55e3e03514
#
_cell.length_a   1.000
_cell.length_b   1.000
_cell.length_c   1.000
_cell.angle_alpha   90.00
_cell.angle_beta   90.00
_cell.angle_gamma   90.00
#
_symmetry.space_group_name_H-M   'P 1'
#
loop_
_entity.id
_entity.type
_entity.pdbx_description
1 polymer ?
#
loop_
_entity_poly.entity_id
_entity_poly.type
_entity_poly.pdbx_seq_one_letter_code
_entity_poly.pdbx_strand_id
1 'polypeptide(L)'
;MRLIYFICIISLGISNSHENIITLNELLNDTQSLKVNISYSLGDLILEHGQNNMAVTGYLKYNSKNFEGKLEYDQFGSHGILNLETDMDINFDWEFNDNTKNLIYNEAELYISPVIPISLNLGVGMGNSLISLDKIKVEEFNLDCGLCETQIDIGEHRNPIDCSSLDVDAGLGTVKIKNLINLNTTDMDFDCGLGTMELDFTGVLLKEIYVDLSVGLGSVDLIFQTGTNVIFKYDGSF
;
A
#
# COMPACT_ATOMS: atom_id res chain seq x y z
N MET A 1 -0.94 33.36 -1.85
CA MET A 1 -2.13 33.26 -2.72
C MET A 1 -2.63 31.82 -2.56
N ARG A 2 -3.70 31.59 -1.80
CA ARG A 2 -4.24 30.23 -1.57
C ARG A 2 -4.91 29.80 -2.89
N LEU A 3 -4.31 28.83 -3.60
CA LEU A 3 -5.00 28.13 -4.66
C LEU A 3 -5.98 27.17 -4.01
N ILE A 4 -7.26 27.43 -4.15
CA ILE A 4 -8.34 26.53 -3.74
C ILE A 4 -8.52 25.57 -4.92
N TYR A 5 -8.12 24.32 -4.76
CA TYR A 5 -8.38 23.28 -5.74
C TYR A 5 -9.85 22.86 -5.66
N PHE A 6 -10.53 22.89 -6.80
CA PHE A 6 -11.91 22.45 -6.92
C PHE A 6 -11.96 20.93 -6.92
N ILE A 7 -12.55 20.35 -5.89
CA ILE A 7 -12.99 18.95 -5.90
C ILE A 7 -14.18 18.90 -6.85
N CYS A 8 -13.99 18.31 -8.04
CA CYS A 8 -15.09 18.11 -8.98
C CYS A 8 -15.81 16.81 -8.62
N ILE A 9 -16.87 16.93 -7.82
CA ILE A 9 -17.80 15.79 -7.57
C ILE A 9 -18.69 15.69 -8.81
N ILE A 10 -18.38 14.77 -9.73
CA ILE A 10 -19.27 14.43 -10.84
C ILE A 10 -20.15 13.26 -10.41
N SER A 11 -21.35 13.55 -9.93
CA SER A 11 -22.39 12.55 -9.78
C SER A 11 -23.08 12.31 -11.13
N LEU A 12 -22.75 11.24 -11.82
CA LEU A 12 -23.49 10.76 -12.98
C LEU A 12 -24.51 9.70 -12.53
N GLY A 13 -25.75 10.01 -12.77
CA GLY A 13 -26.98 9.48 -12.26
C GLY A 13 -27.27 8.00 -12.43
N ILE A 14 -28.16 7.55 -11.56
CA ILE A 14 -28.94 6.29 -11.47
C ILE A 14 -28.13 5.09 -11.00
N SER A 15 -27.88 5.01 -9.71
CA SER A 15 -27.83 3.77 -8.94
C SER A 15 -27.73 4.07 -7.45
N ASN A 16 -28.00 3.16 -6.62
CA ASN A 16 -27.93 3.12 -5.17
C ASN A 16 -27.63 4.46 -4.48
N SER A 17 -28.56 4.99 -3.74
CA SER A 17 -28.53 6.29 -3.05
C SER A 17 -27.34 6.51 -2.07
N HIS A 18 -26.38 5.57 -2.02
CA HIS A 18 -25.27 5.53 -1.07
C HIS A 18 -23.88 5.34 -1.72
N GLU A 19 -23.79 5.31 -3.05
CA GLU A 19 -22.48 5.24 -3.73
C GLU A 19 -21.82 6.62 -3.75
N ASN A 20 -20.63 6.73 -3.18
CA ASN A 20 -19.77 7.89 -3.25
C ASN A 20 -18.49 7.56 -4.03
N ILE A 21 -18.07 8.48 -4.87
CA ILE A 21 -16.80 8.38 -5.61
C ILE A 21 -16.06 9.70 -5.45
N ILE A 22 -14.86 9.62 -4.90
CA ILE A 22 -13.90 10.73 -4.84
C ILE A 22 -12.83 10.45 -5.87
N THR A 23 -12.58 11.38 -6.78
CA THR A 23 -11.52 11.26 -7.79
C THR A 23 -10.42 12.27 -7.54
N LEU A 24 -9.16 11.85 -7.77
CA LEU A 24 -7.99 12.68 -7.63
C LEU A 24 -7.24 12.72 -8.96
N ASN A 25 -6.75 13.90 -9.34
CA ASN A 25 -6.02 14.10 -10.59
C ASN A 25 -5.07 15.28 -10.44
N GLU A 26 -3.93 15.04 -9.79
CA GLU A 26 -2.98 16.08 -9.40
C GLU A 26 -1.74 16.06 -10.29
N LEU A 27 -1.43 17.20 -10.88
CA LEU A 27 -0.23 17.38 -11.70
C LEU A 27 1.03 17.38 -10.83
N LEU A 28 2.13 16.89 -11.39
CA LEU A 28 3.41 16.87 -10.70
C LEU A 28 3.92 18.28 -10.33
N ASN A 29 3.73 19.26 -11.24
CA ASN A 29 4.15 20.66 -11.04
C ASN A 29 5.56 20.77 -10.44
N ASP A 30 5.67 21.50 -9.30
CA ASP A 30 6.93 21.69 -8.56
C ASP A 30 7.17 20.63 -7.47
N THR A 31 6.36 19.57 -7.41
CA THR A 31 6.49 18.49 -6.43
C THR A 31 7.76 17.71 -6.70
N GLN A 32 8.62 17.59 -5.70
CA GLN A 32 9.92 16.89 -5.75
C GLN A 32 9.95 15.62 -4.89
N SER A 33 9.02 15.46 -3.96
CA SER A 33 8.83 14.24 -3.18
C SER A 33 7.36 14.09 -2.82
N LEU A 34 6.91 12.84 -2.59
CA LEU A 34 5.55 12.55 -2.20
C LEU A 34 5.53 11.60 -0.99
N LYS A 35 4.80 11.99 0.04
CA LYS A 35 4.43 11.10 1.13
C LYS A 35 3.03 10.56 0.88
N VAL A 36 2.89 9.24 0.90
CA VAL A 36 1.62 8.53 0.72
C VAL A 36 1.22 7.89 2.04
N ASN A 37 0.11 8.33 2.60
CA ASN A 37 -0.46 7.76 3.81
C ASN A 37 -1.81 7.13 3.45
N ILE A 38 -1.93 5.84 3.68
CA ILE A 38 -3.14 5.08 3.43
C ILE A 38 -3.56 4.41 4.74
N SER A 39 -4.78 4.68 5.19
CA SER A 39 -5.45 3.98 6.29
C SER A 39 -6.75 3.41 5.75
N TYR A 40 -6.74 2.14 5.39
CA TYR A 40 -7.79 1.47 4.65
C TYR A 40 -8.46 0.40 5.50
N SER A 41 -9.68 0.67 5.97
CA SER A 41 -10.34 -0.19 6.96
C SER A 41 -10.80 -1.54 6.40
N LEU A 42 -11.47 -1.55 5.25
CA LEU A 42 -12.01 -2.76 4.60
C LEU A 42 -12.21 -2.53 3.11
N GLY A 43 -11.79 -3.46 2.25
CA GLY A 43 -12.07 -3.44 0.81
C GLY A 43 -10.87 -3.81 -0.05
N ASP A 44 -10.88 -3.37 -1.31
CA ASP A 44 -9.85 -3.66 -2.29
C ASP A 44 -9.03 -2.40 -2.62
N LEU A 45 -7.70 -2.51 -2.51
CA LEU A 45 -6.76 -1.42 -2.78
C LEU A 45 -5.81 -1.81 -3.92
N ILE A 46 -5.70 -0.96 -4.92
CA ILE A 46 -4.69 -1.06 -5.98
C ILE A 46 -3.80 0.18 -5.92
N LEU A 47 -2.49 -0.02 -5.90
CA LEU A 47 -1.49 1.04 -5.97
C LEU A 47 -0.43 0.68 -7.02
N GLU A 48 -0.27 1.54 -8.01
CA GLU A 48 0.65 1.32 -9.13
C GLU A 48 1.35 2.62 -9.55
N HIS A 49 2.34 2.51 -10.46
CA HIS A 49 2.95 3.69 -11.07
C HIS A 49 1.99 4.38 -12.03
N GLY A 50 1.94 5.70 -11.96
CA GLY A 50 1.17 6.57 -12.84
C GLY A 50 1.98 7.16 -14.00
N GLN A 51 1.50 8.28 -14.51
CA GLN A 51 2.16 9.03 -15.60
C GLN A 51 3.25 9.97 -15.03
N ASN A 52 4.29 10.23 -15.84
CA ASN A 52 5.43 11.05 -15.42
C ASN A 52 5.10 12.51 -15.10
N ASN A 53 4.02 13.06 -15.66
CA ASN A 53 3.58 14.42 -15.44
C ASN A 53 2.54 14.58 -14.31
N MET A 54 2.17 13.48 -13.67
CA MET A 54 1.22 13.46 -12.57
C MET A 54 1.95 13.19 -11.25
N ALA A 55 1.55 13.86 -10.19
CA ALA A 55 1.95 13.53 -8.83
C ALA A 55 1.17 12.29 -8.36
N VAL A 56 -0.15 12.33 -8.54
CA VAL A 56 -1.07 11.23 -8.24
C VAL A 56 -2.33 11.35 -9.08
N THR A 57 -2.88 10.20 -9.48
CA THR A 57 -4.24 10.07 -10.02
C THR A 57 -4.91 8.86 -9.40
N GLY A 58 -6.23 8.85 -9.39
CA GLY A 58 -6.97 7.69 -8.90
C GLY A 58 -8.36 8.03 -8.39
N TYR A 59 -8.92 7.08 -7.69
CA TYR A 59 -10.23 7.26 -7.08
C TYR A 59 -10.39 6.42 -5.80
N LEU A 60 -11.33 6.85 -4.98
CA LEU A 60 -11.90 6.09 -3.88
C LEU A 60 -13.41 5.99 -4.13
N LYS A 61 -13.92 4.76 -4.20
CA LYS A 61 -15.34 4.44 -4.37
C LYS A 61 -15.82 3.66 -3.15
N TYR A 62 -16.85 4.14 -2.49
CA TYR A 62 -17.34 3.51 -1.26
C TYR A 62 -18.84 3.68 -1.08
N ASN A 63 -19.42 2.82 -0.24
CA ASN A 63 -20.80 2.93 0.19
C ASN A 63 -20.89 3.80 1.44
N SER A 64 -21.40 5.03 1.30
CA SER A 64 -21.51 6.01 2.38
C SER A 64 -22.49 5.65 3.51
N LYS A 65 -23.24 4.56 3.36
CA LYS A 65 -24.04 4.00 4.45
C LYS A 65 -23.17 3.25 5.46
N ASN A 66 -22.04 2.69 5.00
CA ASN A 66 -21.22 1.76 5.75
C ASN A 66 -19.82 2.30 6.03
N PHE A 67 -19.39 3.30 5.24
CA PHE A 67 -18.05 3.86 5.32
C PHE A 67 -18.06 5.37 5.27
N GLU A 68 -17.09 5.97 5.96
CA GLU A 68 -16.62 7.32 5.71
C GLU A 68 -15.32 7.22 4.89
N GLY A 69 -15.20 7.98 3.82
CA GLY A 69 -14.04 7.94 2.95
C GLY A 69 -13.47 9.31 2.66
N LYS A 70 -12.15 9.40 2.65
CA LYS A 70 -11.39 10.61 2.39
C LYS A 70 -10.24 10.30 1.44
N LEU A 71 -10.10 11.09 0.37
CA LEU A 71 -8.99 11.03 -0.56
C LEU A 71 -8.58 12.46 -0.88
N GLU A 72 -7.42 12.87 -0.39
CA GLU A 72 -6.93 14.25 -0.47
C GLU A 72 -5.45 14.30 -0.84
N TYR A 73 -5.08 15.33 -1.58
CA TYR A 73 -3.70 15.68 -1.88
C TYR A 73 -3.44 17.11 -1.46
N ASP A 74 -2.39 17.30 -0.68
CA ASP A 74 -1.90 18.60 -0.26
C ASP A 74 -0.46 18.81 -0.73
N GLN A 75 -0.12 20.04 -1.11
CA GLN A 75 1.26 20.38 -1.47
C GLN A 75 1.79 21.47 -0.55
N PHE A 76 2.93 21.23 0.08
CA PHE A 76 3.65 22.14 0.95
C PHE A 76 5.03 22.43 0.36
N GLY A 77 5.15 23.54 -0.37
CA GLY A 77 6.36 23.83 -1.15
C GLY A 77 6.58 22.79 -2.24
N SER A 78 7.68 22.05 -2.17
CA SER A 78 8.02 20.95 -3.09
C SER A 78 7.64 19.56 -2.57
N HIS A 79 6.93 19.47 -1.46
CA HIS A 79 6.53 18.21 -0.85
C HIS A 79 5.03 17.98 -1.01
N GLY A 80 4.65 16.90 -1.68
CA GLY A 80 3.28 16.45 -1.77
C GLY A 80 2.94 15.48 -0.62
N ILE A 81 1.69 15.50 -0.18
CA ILE A 81 1.14 14.55 0.79
C ILE A 81 -0.18 14.04 0.23
N LEU A 82 -0.26 12.74 0.00
CA LEU A 82 -1.48 12.02 -0.33
C LEU A 82 -2.01 11.34 0.91
N ASN A 83 -3.26 11.59 1.26
CA ASN A 83 -3.97 10.89 2.33
C ASN A 83 -5.20 10.19 1.76
N LEU A 84 -5.27 8.88 1.98
CA LEU A 84 -6.45 8.06 1.77
C LEU A 84 -6.83 7.45 3.11
N GLU A 85 -8.03 7.75 3.56
CA GLU A 85 -8.58 7.22 4.82
C GLU A 85 -9.96 6.65 4.55
N THR A 86 -10.22 5.47 5.08
CA THR A 86 -11.57 4.90 5.10
C THR A 86 -11.86 4.31 6.47
N ASP A 87 -12.96 4.75 7.06
CA ASP A 87 -13.45 4.23 8.33
C ASP A 87 -14.78 3.51 8.11
N MET A 88 -14.94 2.36 8.78
CA MET A 88 -16.20 1.63 8.77
C MET A 88 -17.12 2.18 9.88
N ASP A 89 -18.39 2.42 9.57
CA ASP A 89 -19.37 2.84 10.58
C ASP A 89 -19.51 1.75 11.66
N ILE A 90 -19.33 2.12 12.91
CA ILE A 90 -19.44 1.23 14.09
C ILE A 90 -20.85 0.64 14.26
N ASN A 91 -21.88 1.25 13.66
CA ASN A 91 -23.26 0.76 13.67
C ASN A 91 -23.55 -0.20 12.51
N PHE A 92 -22.49 -0.68 11.84
CA PHE A 92 -22.62 -1.61 10.73
C PHE A 92 -23.34 -2.90 11.17
N ASP A 93 -24.50 -3.16 10.56
CA ASP A 93 -25.30 -4.36 10.83
C ASP A 93 -24.80 -5.54 9.97
N TRP A 94 -24.14 -6.50 10.62
CA TRP A 94 -23.58 -7.70 10.00
C TRP A 94 -24.64 -8.74 9.58
N GLU A 95 -25.90 -8.35 9.36
CA GLU A 95 -26.88 -9.25 8.79
C GLU A 95 -26.48 -9.67 7.36
N PHE A 96 -25.73 -10.76 7.26
CA PHE A 96 -25.36 -11.40 5.99
C PHE A 96 -26.60 -12.10 5.38
N ASN A 97 -27.32 -11.39 4.54
CA ASN A 97 -28.24 -12.04 3.61
C ASN A 97 -27.74 -11.83 2.17
N ASP A 98 -28.20 -12.66 1.21
CA ASP A 98 -27.73 -12.61 -0.18
C ASP A 98 -27.91 -11.24 -0.86
N ASN A 99 -28.75 -10.35 -0.30
CA ASN A 99 -28.95 -8.99 -0.80
C ASN A 99 -27.92 -7.99 -0.24
N THR A 100 -27.16 -8.32 0.82
CA THR A 100 -26.20 -7.40 1.43
C THR A 100 -24.81 -7.47 0.82
N LYS A 101 -24.46 -8.54 0.08
CA LYS A 101 -23.17 -8.67 -0.60
C LYS A 101 -22.84 -7.52 -1.56
N ASN A 102 -23.87 -6.88 -2.14
CA ASN A 102 -23.71 -5.74 -3.05
C ASN A 102 -23.69 -4.38 -2.32
N LEU A 103 -23.77 -4.35 -1.00
CA LEU A 103 -23.81 -3.11 -0.21
C LEU A 103 -22.50 -2.79 0.48
N ILE A 104 -21.61 -3.77 0.59
CA ILE A 104 -20.31 -3.62 1.23
C ILE A 104 -19.26 -3.55 0.13
N TYR A 105 -19.05 -2.36 -0.39
CA TYR A 105 -17.92 -2.11 -1.30
C TYR A 105 -17.16 -0.88 -0.82
N ASN A 106 -15.86 -1.02 -0.86
CA ASN A 106 -14.89 0.03 -0.68
C ASN A 106 -13.72 -0.34 -1.59
N GLU A 107 -13.45 0.47 -2.56
CA GLU A 107 -12.51 0.21 -3.64
C GLU A 107 -11.68 1.46 -3.90
N ALA A 108 -10.36 1.32 -3.89
CA ALA A 108 -9.46 2.41 -4.22
C ALA A 108 -8.43 1.98 -5.26
N GLU A 109 -8.24 2.80 -6.28
CA GLU A 109 -7.15 2.68 -7.23
C GLU A 109 -6.33 3.96 -7.24
N LEU A 110 -5.04 3.84 -6.98
CA LEU A 110 -4.10 4.95 -6.91
C LEU A 110 -2.92 4.71 -7.85
N TYR A 111 -2.61 5.72 -8.63
CA TYR A 111 -1.49 5.74 -9.56
C TYR A 111 -0.56 6.90 -9.18
N ILE A 112 0.64 6.58 -8.66
CA ILE A 112 1.59 7.54 -8.12
C ILE A 112 2.75 7.81 -9.07
N SER A 113 3.37 8.97 -8.94
CA SER A 113 4.47 9.41 -9.81
C SER A 113 5.67 8.46 -9.78
N PRO A 114 6.20 8.01 -10.94
CA PRO A 114 7.43 7.23 -10.97
C PRO A 114 8.70 8.09 -10.99
N VAL A 115 8.58 9.42 -11.05
CA VAL A 115 9.76 10.28 -11.30
C VAL A 115 10.31 10.99 -10.07
N ILE A 116 9.56 11.02 -8.96
CA ILE A 116 9.96 11.63 -7.69
C ILE A 116 10.10 10.55 -6.59
N PRO A 117 10.91 10.79 -5.54
CA PRO A 117 10.97 9.92 -4.36
C PRO A 117 9.62 9.82 -3.64
N ILE A 118 9.28 8.61 -3.19
CA ILE A 118 8.02 8.30 -2.53
C ILE A 118 8.28 7.62 -1.18
N SER A 119 7.71 8.15 -0.10
CA SER A 119 7.62 7.46 1.19
C SER A 119 6.21 6.89 1.36
N LEU A 120 6.10 5.58 1.58
CA LEU A 120 4.85 4.84 1.66
C LEU A 120 4.56 4.41 3.09
N ASN A 121 3.37 4.78 3.62
CA ASN A 121 2.84 4.29 4.89
C ASN A 121 1.45 3.72 4.62
N LEU A 122 1.32 2.42 4.66
CA LEU A 122 0.12 1.69 4.29
C LEU A 122 -0.41 0.92 5.50
N GLY A 123 -1.60 1.27 5.98
CA GLY A 123 -2.37 0.50 6.96
C GLY A 123 -3.58 -0.13 6.27
N VAL A 124 -3.62 -1.47 6.19
CA VAL A 124 -4.73 -2.22 5.58
C VAL A 124 -5.39 -3.07 6.65
N GLY A 125 -6.59 -2.71 7.05
CA GLY A 125 -7.34 -3.43 8.08
C GLY A 125 -7.82 -4.80 7.60
N MET A 126 -8.75 -4.82 6.64
CA MET A 126 -9.34 -6.05 6.08
C MET A 126 -9.48 -5.94 4.56
N GLY A 127 -9.22 -7.02 3.81
CA GLY A 127 -9.46 -7.08 2.36
C GLY A 127 -8.24 -7.44 1.54
N ASN A 128 -8.24 -7.01 0.28
CA ASN A 128 -7.17 -7.36 -0.65
C ASN A 128 -6.40 -6.12 -1.08
N SER A 129 -5.09 -6.25 -1.21
CA SER A 129 -4.26 -5.17 -1.72
C SER A 129 -3.30 -5.68 -2.78
N LEU A 130 -3.25 -4.98 -3.90
CA LEU A 130 -2.30 -5.20 -4.98
C LEU A 130 -1.42 -3.96 -5.11
N ILE A 131 -0.14 -4.10 -4.83
CA ILE A 131 0.81 -3.00 -4.79
C ILE A 131 1.94 -3.31 -5.77
N SER A 132 2.06 -2.53 -6.83
CA SER A 132 3.14 -2.61 -7.80
C SER A 132 4.05 -1.41 -7.66
N LEU A 133 5.30 -1.66 -7.23
CA LEU A 133 6.31 -0.63 -7.03
C LEU A 133 7.33 -0.56 -8.19
N ASP A 134 7.12 -1.34 -9.26
CA ASP A 134 7.98 -1.26 -10.44
C ASP A 134 8.04 0.18 -10.97
N LYS A 135 9.25 0.67 -11.23
CA LYS A 135 9.56 2.05 -11.66
C LYS A 135 9.30 3.15 -10.62
N ILE A 136 8.72 2.86 -9.47
CA ILE A 136 8.54 3.85 -8.40
C ILE A 136 9.86 4.00 -7.64
N LYS A 137 10.22 5.24 -7.31
CA LYS A 137 11.40 5.55 -6.50
C LYS A 137 11.01 5.51 -5.03
N VAL A 138 11.13 4.36 -4.40
CA VAL A 138 10.75 4.17 -3.00
C VAL A 138 11.88 4.63 -2.09
N GLU A 139 11.59 5.59 -1.21
CA GLU A 139 12.52 6.12 -0.20
C GLU A 139 12.35 5.45 1.16
N GLU A 140 11.12 5.07 1.50
CA GLU A 140 10.76 4.38 2.73
C GLU A 140 9.45 3.60 2.49
N PHE A 141 9.32 2.41 3.08
CA PHE A 141 8.10 1.64 2.95
C PHE A 141 7.72 0.94 4.25
N ASN A 142 6.55 1.32 4.78
CA ASN A 142 5.94 0.73 5.96
C ASN A 142 4.56 0.16 5.60
N LEU A 143 4.30 -1.08 5.99
CA LEU A 143 3.03 -1.77 5.81
C LEU A 143 2.55 -2.40 7.12
N ASP A 144 1.37 -2.03 7.55
CA ASP A 144 0.62 -2.66 8.63
C ASP A 144 -0.62 -3.36 8.02
N CYS A 145 -0.68 -4.68 8.15
CA CYS A 145 -1.70 -5.54 7.57
C CYS A 145 -2.43 -6.32 8.67
N GLY A 146 -3.67 -5.94 8.95
CA GLY A 146 -4.46 -6.56 9.99
C GLY A 146 -4.96 -7.96 9.61
N LEU A 147 -6.06 -8.04 8.86
CA LEU A 147 -6.70 -9.27 8.36
C LEU A 147 -6.81 -9.18 6.83
N CYS A 148 -5.67 -9.15 6.15
CA CYS A 148 -5.60 -8.82 4.75
C CYS A 148 -4.92 -9.91 3.90
N GLU A 149 -5.20 -9.89 2.60
CA GLU A 149 -4.39 -10.54 1.58
C GLU A 149 -3.68 -9.45 0.77
N THR A 150 -2.38 -9.26 1.00
CA THR A 150 -1.59 -8.23 0.34
C THR A 150 -0.52 -8.85 -0.54
N GLN A 151 -0.50 -8.44 -1.80
CA GLN A 151 0.53 -8.82 -2.76
C GLN A 151 1.30 -7.57 -3.18
N ILE A 152 2.61 -7.62 -3.00
CA ILE A 152 3.53 -6.53 -3.34
C ILE A 152 4.53 -7.06 -4.36
N ASP A 153 4.67 -6.35 -5.46
CA ASP A 153 5.72 -6.59 -6.44
C ASP A 153 6.64 -5.35 -6.51
N ILE A 154 7.88 -5.52 -6.06
CA ILE A 154 8.89 -4.47 -6.12
C ILE A 154 9.29 -4.19 -7.57
N GLY A 155 9.09 -5.19 -8.46
CA GLY A 155 9.41 -5.11 -9.89
C GLY A 155 10.74 -5.72 -10.26
N GLU A 156 10.95 -5.91 -11.57
CA GLU A 156 12.18 -6.46 -12.10
C GLU A 156 13.35 -5.47 -12.09
N HIS A 157 13.05 -4.17 -12.02
CA HIS A 157 14.05 -3.10 -12.01
C HIS A 157 14.40 -2.70 -10.58
N ARG A 158 15.71 -2.60 -10.34
CA ARG A 158 16.18 -2.10 -9.04
C ARG A 158 15.73 -0.66 -8.82
N ASN A 159 15.23 -0.35 -7.62
CA ASN A 159 14.96 1.00 -7.17
C ASN A 159 16.20 1.88 -7.35
N PRO A 160 16.12 2.98 -8.13
CA PRO A 160 17.28 3.80 -8.49
C PRO A 160 17.81 4.65 -7.33
N ILE A 161 17.07 4.73 -6.21
CA ILE A 161 17.49 5.43 -5.00
C ILE A 161 17.63 4.43 -3.85
N ASP A 162 18.37 4.80 -2.80
CA ASP A 162 18.39 3.99 -1.60
C ASP A 162 17.04 4.11 -0.87
N CYS A 163 16.47 2.96 -0.54
CA CYS A 163 15.33 2.86 0.37
C CYS A 163 15.89 2.74 1.80
N SER A 164 15.48 3.64 2.69
CA SER A 164 16.01 3.73 4.04
C SER A 164 15.63 2.52 4.90
N SER A 165 14.40 2.05 4.77
CA SER A 165 13.87 0.89 5.51
C SER A 165 12.68 0.27 4.79
N LEU A 166 12.48 -1.02 5.06
CA LEU A 166 11.24 -1.74 4.81
C LEU A 166 10.77 -2.34 6.13
N ASP A 167 9.55 -2.00 6.53
CA ASP A 167 8.93 -2.47 7.76
C ASP A 167 7.55 -3.05 7.43
N VAL A 168 7.29 -4.31 7.80
CA VAL A 168 6.08 -5.04 7.42
C VAL A 168 5.52 -5.81 8.61
N ASP A 169 4.39 -5.37 9.12
CA ASP A 169 3.62 -6.04 10.15
C ASP A 169 2.41 -6.77 9.54
N ALA A 170 2.33 -8.08 9.73
CA ALA A 170 1.19 -8.90 9.31
C ALA A 170 0.54 -9.59 10.51
N GLY A 171 -0.66 -9.17 10.86
CA GLY A 171 -1.44 -9.75 11.96
C GLY A 171 -1.99 -11.15 11.66
N LEU A 172 -3.13 -11.23 10.96
CA LEU A 172 -3.87 -12.47 10.63
C LEU A 172 -4.03 -12.71 9.12
N GLY A 173 -3.20 -12.10 8.31
CA GLY A 173 -3.37 -12.10 6.86
C GLY A 173 -2.37 -12.99 6.13
N THR A 174 -2.34 -12.78 4.82
CA THR A 174 -1.31 -13.30 3.94
C THR A 174 -0.62 -12.13 3.26
N VAL A 175 0.69 -12.02 3.45
CA VAL A 175 1.51 -11.02 2.77
C VAL A 175 2.51 -11.71 1.85
N LYS A 176 2.50 -11.35 0.57
CA LYS A 176 3.45 -11.86 -0.44
C LYS A 176 4.22 -10.70 -1.02
N ILE A 177 5.53 -10.76 -0.94
CA ILE A 177 6.41 -9.73 -1.48
C ILE A 177 7.39 -10.36 -2.46
N LYS A 178 7.39 -9.86 -3.69
CA LYS A 178 8.28 -10.33 -4.76
C LYS A 178 9.40 -9.34 -5.03
N ASN A 179 10.55 -9.89 -5.45
CA ASN A 179 11.70 -9.11 -5.90
C ASN A 179 12.30 -8.18 -4.82
N LEU A 180 12.26 -8.59 -3.55
CA LEU A 180 12.66 -7.77 -2.38
C LEU A 180 14.03 -7.11 -2.52
N ILE A 181 15.03 -7.81 -3.09
CA ILE A 181 16.39 -7.25 -3.29
C ILE A 181 16.36 -6.00 -4.18
N ASN A 182 15.39 -5.91 -5.09
CA ASN A 182 15.26 -4.76 -5.99
C ASN A 182 14.76 -3.49 -5.29
N LEU A 183 14.26 -3.57 -4.05
CA LEU A 183 13.90 -2.38 -3.27
C LEU A 183 15.11 -1.48 -2.93
N ASN A 184 16.32 -2.04 -2.97
CA ASN A 184 17.56 -1.30 -2.70
C ASN A 184 17.68 -0.77 -1.26
N THR A 185 17.25 -1.56 -0.29
CA THR A 185 17.46 -1.28 1.15
C THR A 185 18.52 -2.19 1.74
N THR A 186 19.07 -1.83 2.91
CA THR A 186 19.96 -2.67 3.73
C THR A 186 19.27 -3.23 4.94
N ASP A 187 18.12 -2.65 5.32
CA ASP A 187 17.45 -2.96 6.58
C ASP A 187 15.98 -3.30 6.28
N MET A 188 15.59 -4.52 6.64
CA MET A 188 14.23 -5.02 6.47
C MET A 188 13.77 -5.65 7.79
N ASP A 189 12.59 -5.27 8.23
CA ASP A 189 11.93 -5.82 9.43
C ASP A 189 10.58 -6.44 9.06
N PHE A 190 10.35 -7.67 9.52
CA PHE A 190 9.13 -8.42 9.24
C PHE A 190 8.58 -9.04 10.51
N ASP A 191 7.38 -8.62 10.89
CA ASP A 191 6.62 -9.22 11.98
C ASP A 191 5.42 -10.01 11.44
N CYS A 192 5.41 -11.33 11.67
CA CYS A 192 4.31 -12.22 11.28
C CYS A 192 3.61 -12.79 12.52
N GLY A 193 2.42 -12.30 12.83
CA GLY A 193 1.64 -12.75 13.97
C GLY A 193 1.08 -14.18 13.83
N LEU A 194 -0.15 -14.29 13.30
CA LEU A 194 -0.86 -15.57 13.04
C LEU A 194 -1.07 -15.83 11.54
N GLY A 195 -0.43 -15.06 10.69
CA GLY A 195 -0.60 -15.09 9.25
C GLY A 195 0.41 -15.96 8.52
N THR A 196 0.53 -15.68 7.23
CA THR A 196 1.54 -16.28 6.35
C THR A 196 2.26 -15.17 5.59
N MET A 197 3.58 -15.21 5.57
CA MET A 197 4.40 -14.37 4.70
C MET A 197 5.12 -15.23 3.65
N GLU A 198 5.15 -14.75 2.42
CA GLU A 198 6.00 -15.27 1.34
C GLU A 198 6.93 -14.14 0.90
N LEU A 199 8.22 -14.28 1.21
CA LEU A 199 9.24 -13.26 1.01
C LEU A 199 10.22 -13.75 -0.05
N ASP A 200 10.13 -13.17 -1.26
CA ASP A 200 10.98 -13.53 -2.39
C ASP A 200 12.14 -12.54 -2.53
N PHE A 201 13.33 -12.99 -2.10
CA PHE A 201 14.61 -12.29 -2.19
C PHE A 201 15.29 -12.53 -3.55
N THR A 202 14.55 -12.54 -4.64
CA THR A 202 15.14 -12.50 -5.97
C THR A 202 15.49 -11.07 -6.38
N GLY A 203 16.49 -10.92 -7.26
CA GLY A 203 16.98 -9.64 -7.72
C GLY A 203 18.51 -9.57 -7.76
N VAL A 204 19.05 -8.37 -7.99
CA VAL A 204 20.50 -8.15 -8.07
C VAL A 204 21.04 -7.68 -6.74
N LEU A 205 21.65 -8.61 -5.98
CA LEU A 205 22.28 -8.30 -4.70
C LEU A 205 23.61 -7.55 -4.90
N LEU A 206 23.68 -6.28 -4.55
CA LEU A 206 24.88 -5.44 -4.66
C LEU A 206 25.51 -5.09 -3.32
N LYS A 207 24.79 -5.29 -2.22
CA LYS A 207 25.24 -4.96 -0.86
C LYS A 207 24.67 -5.99 0.13
N GLU A 208 25.25 -6.07 1.30
CA GLU A 208 24.73 -6.89 2.39
C GLU A 208 23.38 -6.34 2.85
N ILE A 209 22.44 -7.23 3.14
CA ILE A 209 21.10 -6.89 3.63
C ILE A 209 20.92 -7.58 4.99
N TYR A 210 20.45 -6.82 5.95
CA TYR A 210 20.06 -7.30 7.27
C TYR A 210 18.56 -7.44 7.30
N VAL A 211 18.11 -8.63 7.67
CA VAL A 211 16.69 -8.95 7.79
C VAL A 211 16.43 -9.40 9.22
N ASP A 212 15.59 -8.66 9.94
CA ASP A 212 14.99 -9.13 11.18
C ASP A 212 13.63 -9.75 10.87
N LEU A 213 13.33 -10.90 11.44
CA LEU A 213 12.13 -11.65 11.16
C LEU A 213 11.57 -12.26 12.44
N SER A 214 10.46 -11.71 12.90
CA SER A 214 9.70 -12.23 14.04
C SER A 214 8.50 -13.02 13.56
N VAL A 215 8.33 -14.23 14.10
CA VAL A 215 7.19 -15.10 13.76
C VAL A 215 6.50 -15.58 15.02
N GLY A 216 5.23 -15.23 15.19
CA GLY A 216 4.42 -15.73 16.30
C GLY A 216 3.93 -17.16 16.06
N LEU A 217 2.66 -17.36 15.75
CA LEU A 217 2.07 -18.67 15.41
C LEU A 217 1.82 -18.81 13.89
N GLY A 218 2.42 -17.95 13.09
CA GLY A 218 2.31 -17.94 11.64
C GLY A 218 3.34 -18.83 10.95
N SER A 219 3.46 -18.64 9.64
CA SER A 219 4.49 -19.28 8.82
C SER A 219 5.12 -18.26 7.87
N VAL A 220 6.41 -18.44 7.60
CA VAL A 220 7.14 -17.60 6.64
C VAL A 220 7.90 -18.47 5.66
N ASP A 221 7.65 -18.27 4.38
CA ASP A 221 8.37 -18.89 3.28
C ASP A 221 9.39 -17.91 2.72
N LEU A 222 10.68 -18.28 2.74
CA LEU A 222 11.78 -17.46 2.23
C LEU A 222 12.29 -18.05 0.92
N ILE A 223 12.24 -17.27 -0.15
CA ILE A 223 12.68 -17.67 -1.49
C ILE A 223 13.95 -16.91 -1.84
N PHE A 224 15.03 -17.63 -2.18
CA PHE A 224 16.31 -17.04 -2.58
C PHE A 224 16.73 -17.48 -3.97
N GLN A 225 17.40 -16.60 -4.70
CA GLN A 225 18.03 -16.97 -5.94
C GLN A 225 19.17 -17.96 -5.70
N THR A 226 19.32 -18.94 -6.58
CA THR A 226 20.42 -19.91 -6.51
C THR A 226 21.78 -19.20 -6.48
N GLY A 227 22.60 -19.52 -5.49
CA GLY A 227 23.94 -18.94 -5.31
C GLY A 227 23.97 -17.71 -4.38
N THR A 228 22.86 -17.29 -3.83
CA THR A 228 22.83 -16.27 -2.79
C THR A 228 23.45 -16.82 -1.49
N ASN A 229 24.41 -16.09 -0.90
CA ASN A 229 24.95 -16.44 0.41
C ASN A 229 24.01 -15.92 1.49
N VAL A 230 23.49 -16.83 2.31
CA VAL A 230 22.58 -16.49 3.40
C VAL A 230 23.15 -17.02 4.72
N ILE A 231 23.11 -16.18 5.76
CA ILE A 231 23.48 -16.53 7.11
C ILE A 231 22.23 -16.38 7.98
N PHE A 232 21.73 -17.52 8.50
CA PHE A 232 20.61 -17.52 9.45
C PHE A 232 21.15 -17.52 10.88
N LYS A 233 20.61 -16.63 11.70
CA LYS A 233 20.73 -16.66 13.15
C LYS A 233 19.32 -16.86 13.70
N TYR A 234 19.12 -17.89 14.48
CA TYR A 234 17.82 -18.23 15.06
C TYR A 234 17.89 -18.07 16.57
N ASP A 235 16.92 -17.37 17.14
CA ASP A 235 16.67 -17.29 18.57
C ASP A 235 15.19 -17.64 18.81
N GLY A 236 14.93 -18.79 19.42
CA GLY A 236 13.57 -19.25 19.67
C GLY A 236 13.52 -20.52 20.50
N SER A 237 12.40 -20.71 21.19
CA SER A 237 12.09 -21.94 21.92
C SER A 237 11.08 -22.77 21.13
N PHE A 238 11.34 -24.06 21.00
CA PHE A 238 10.39 -25.06 20.48
C PHE A 238 9.46 -25.53 21.59
#